data_c9447dcf6d467e1d94ee397644a1d342
#
_entry.id   c9447dcf6d467e1d94ee397644a1d342
#
_cell.length_a   1.000
_cell.length_b   1.000
_cell.length_c   1.000
_cell.angle_alpha   90.00
_cell.angle_beta   90.00
_cell.angle_gamma   90.00
#
_symmetry.space_group_name_H-M   'P 1'
#
loop_
_entity.id
_entity.type
_entity.pdbx_description
1 polymer ?
#
loop_
_entity_poly.entity_id
_entity_poly.type
_entity_poly.pdbx_seq_one_letter_code
_entity_poly.pdbx_strand_id
1 'polypeptide(L)'
;SASLVGSEMCIRDSYYAMHTNFDAAPGCMADLAADYLKLENCQILDVTGENESGEPEGIGRVGEISSASDNDEQRNEISLADYCEEVKKAFALDTVKVFGDLKQKVHRVAICPGSGKSDIDQAIAAGADVYVTGDIGHHEGIDALARGLNIIDAGHYGVEHIFIGDMGNYLRAHLLGVEVIEAPVSHPFTVI
;
A
#
# COMPACT_ATOMS: atom_id res chain seq x y z
N SER A 1 -12.81 18.32 1.18
CA SER A 1 -12.14 19.50 0.66
C SER A 1 -12.07 20.55 1.77
N ALA A 2 -10.94 20.61 2.44
CA ALA A 2 -10.67 21.67 3.38
C ALA A 2 -10.62 22.99 2.62
N SER A 3 -11.47 23.94 3.00
CA SER A 3 -11.47 25.29 2.45
C SER A 3 -10.21 26.02 2.90
N LEU A 4 -9.23 26.13 2.04
CA LEU A 4 -8.08 27.02 2.15
C LEU A 4 -8.46 28.46 1.73
N VAL A 5 -9.74 28.81 1.79
CA VAL A 5 -10.24 30.11 1.36
C VAL A 5 -10.25 31.08 2.53
N GLY A 6 -9.33 32.00 2.58
CA GLY A 6 -9.47 33.15 3.46
C GLY A 6 -8.26 34.01 3.73
N SER A 7 -7.04 33.50 3.70
CA SER A 7 -5.85 34.32 4.01
C SER A 7 -4.81 34.41 2.89
N GLU A 8 -5.04 33.76 1.78
CA GLU A 8 -4.00 33.48 0.77
C GLU A 8 -4.19 34.28 -0.54
N MET A 9 -5.09 35.26 -0.57
CA MET A 9 -5.40 36.03 -1.79
C MET A 9 -4.24 36.88 -2.33
N CYS A 10 -3.08 36.87 -1.69
CA CYS A 10 -1.90 37.63 -2.11
C CYS A 10 -0.66 36.76 -2.43
N ILE A 11 -0.75 35.44 -2.29
CA ILE A 11 0.39 34.52 -2.51
C ILE A 11 0.19 33.84 -3.88
N ARG A 12 1.25 33.76 -4.65
CA ARG A 12 1.26 32.99 -5.94
C ARG A 12 1.61 31.54 -5.67
N ASP A 13 0.72 30.84 -5.03
CA ASP A 13 0.85 29.42 -4.76
C ASP A 13 -0.04 28.59 -5.68
N SER A 14 0.39 27.36 -5.90
CA SER A 14 -0.34 26.35 -6.63
C SER A 14 -0.50 25.13 -5.74
N TYR A 15 -1.68 24.52 -5.79
CA TYR A 15 -1.98 23.26 -5.14
C TYR A 15 -2.18 22.19 -6.19
N TYR A 16 -1.46 21.07 -6.08
CA TYR A 16 -1.61 19.92 -6.94
C TYR A 16 -1.99 18.70 -6.08
N ALA A 17 -3.17 18.15 -6.30
CA ALA A 17 -3.64 16.94 -5.65
C ALA A 17 -3.36 15.72 -6.55
N MET A 18 -2.59 14.78 -6.02
CA MET A 18 -2.45 13.45 -6.57
C MET A 18 -3.37 12.51 -5.79
N HIS A 19 -4.14 11.69 -6.49
CA HIS A 19 -5.06 10.72 -5.92
C HIS A 19 -5.03 9.46 -6.79
N THR A 20 -6.17 8.98 -7.29
CA THR A 20 -6.28 7.76 -8.09
C THR A 20 -5.31 7.69 -9.28
N ASN A 21 -4.96 8.83 -9.86
CA ASN A 21 -3.94 8.90 -10.91
C ASN A 21 -2.54 8.49 -10.43
N PHE A 22 -2.23 8.71 -9.14
CA PHE A 22 -0.98 8.26 -8.53
C PHE A 22 -1.09 6.82 -8.00
N ASP A 23 -2.29 6.37 -7.64
CA ASP A 23 -2.52 5.00 -7.18
C ASP A 23 -2.41 3.99 -8.32
N ALA A 24 -2.89 4.35 -9.53
CA ALA A 24 -3.01 3.45 -10.66
C ALA A 24 -1.79 3.43 -11.59
N ALA A 25 -1.05 4.55 -11.68
CA ALA A 25 0.04 4.69 -12.64
C ALA A 25 1.22 3.76 -12.31
N PRO A 26 1.90 3.22 -13.34
CA PRO A 26 3.11 2.43 -13.17
C PRO A 26 4.22 3.19 -12.44
N GLY A 27 4.91 2.51 -11.53
CA GLY A 27 5.98 3.10 -10.72
C GLY A 27 5.52 4.06 -9.62
N CYS A 28 4.21 4.18 -9.40
CA CYS A 28 3.62 5.05 -8.38
C CYS A 28 3.20 4.27 -7.12
N MET A 29 2.15 4.70 -6.43
CA MET A 29 1.82 4.27 -5.07
C MET A 29 1.72 2.76 -4.87
N ALA A 30 1.06 2.04 -5.81
CA ALA A 30 0.90 0.60 -5.69
C ALA A 30 2.21 -0.16 -5.85
N ASP A 31 3.06 0.26 -6.80
CA ASP A 31 4.39 -0.33 -7.01
C ASP A 31 5.32 0.00 -5.84
N LEU A 32 5.31 1.26 -5.37
CA LEU A 32 6.08 1.69 -4.22
C LEU A 32 5.77 0.85 -2.98
N ALA A 33 4.48 0.61 -2.70
CA ALA A 33 4.06 -0.20 -1.56
C ALA A 33 4.48 -1.67 -1.70
N ALA A 34 4.40 -2.24 -2.90
CA ALA A 34 4.89 -3.58 -3.19
C ALA A 34 6.42 -3.69 -3.00
N ASP A 35 7.17 -2.67 -3.42
CA ASP A 35 8.62 -2.59 -3.23
C ASP A 35 9.01 -2.52 -1.74
N TYR A 36 8.25 -1.77 -0.93
CA TYR A 36 8.46 -1.71 0.52
C TYR A 36 8.25 -3.08 1.18
N LEU A 37 7.30 -3.88 0.69
CA LEU A 37 7.09 -5.26 1.12
C LEU A 37 8.03 -6.26 0.43
N LYS A 38 8.88 -5.80 -0.50
CA LYS A 38 9.81 -6.64 -1.27
C LYS A 38 9.12 -7.80 -1.97
N LEU A 39 7.95 -7.54 -2.54
CA LEU A 39 7.21 -8.54 -3.29
C LEU A 39 7.89 -8.79 -4.63
N GLU A 40 7.96 -10.06 -5.02
CA GLU A 40 8.47 -10.51 -6.31
C GLU A 40 7.32 -10.92 -7.24
N ASN A 41 7.58 -10.96 -8.54
CA ASN A 41 6.62 -11.38 -9.57
C ASN A 41 5.29 -10.60 -9.52
N CYS A 42 5.36 -9.30 -9.24
CA CYS A 42 4.19 -8.46 -9.06
C CYS A 42 3.35 -8.34 -10.32
N GLN A 43 2.04 -8.41 -10.14
CA GLN A 43 1.01 -8.15 -11.13
C GLN A 43 0.03 -7.10 -10.60
N ILE A 44 -0.66 -6.40 -11.51
CA ILE A 44 -1.73 -5.47 -11.12
C ILE A 44 -2.87 -6.27 -10.49
N LEU A 45 -3.35 -5.81 -9.34
CA LEU A 45 -4.43 -6.49 -8.63
C LEU A 45 -5.80 -6.23 -9.29
N ASP A 46 -6.10 -4.97 -9.60
CA ASP A 46 -7.32 -4.55 -10.31
C ASP A 46 -6.95 -3.64 -11.48
N VAL A 47 -7.14 -4.14 -12.71
CA VAL A 47 -6.88 -3.38 -13.94
C VAL A 47 -8.02 -2.41 -14.16
N THR A 48 -7.74 -1.11 -14.08
CA THR A 48 -8.74 -0.04 -14.21
C THR A 48 -8.69 0.68 -15.57
N GLY A 49 -7.64 0.47 -16.34
CA GLY A 49 -7.47 1.12 -17.65
C GLY A 49 -6.19 0.70 -18.37
N GLU A 50 -5.84 1.49 -19.36
CA GLU A 50 -4.60 1.39 -20.13
C GLU A 50 -3.95 2.78 -20.20
N ASN A 51 -2.62 2.82 -20.15
CA ASN A 51 -1.86 4.05 -20.33
C ASN A 51 -1.83 4.47 -21.82
N GLU A 52 -1.21 5.63 -22.11
CA GLU A 52 -1.07 6.15 -23.47
C GLU A 52 -0.33 5.19 -24.43
N SER A 53 0.45 4.25 -23.91
CA SER A 53 1.18 3.23 -24.67
C SER A 53 0.39 1.94 -24.87
N GLY A 54 -0.84 1.85 -24.33
CA GLY A 54 -1.69 0.65 -24.40
C GLY A 54 -1.29 -0.43 -23.39
N GLU A 55 -0.50 -0.09 -22.37
CA GLU A 55 -0.15 -1.01 -21.28
C GLU A 55 -1.19 -0.90 -20.15
N PRO A 56 -1.53 -2.00 -19.47
CA PRO A 56 -2.53 -1.97 -18.43
C PRO A 56 -2.06 -1.11 -17.25
N GLU A 57 -2.98 -0.30 -16.75
CA GLU A 57 -2.85 0.44 -15.48
C GLU A 57 -3.90 -0.03 -14.49
N GLY A 58 -3.59 0.04 -13.20
CA GLY A 58 -4.55 -0.37 -12.20
C GLY A 58 -4.08 -0.28 -10.76
N ILE A 59 -5.04 -0.49 -9.89
CA ILE A 59 -4.93 -0.31 -8.46
C ILE A 59 -4.39 -1.58 -7.80
N GLY A 60 -3.55 -1.40 -6.78
CA GLY A 60 -2.96 -2.48 -6.01
C GLY A 60 -2.01 -3.37 -6.81
N ARG A 61 -1.32 -4.23 -6.08
CA ARG A 61 -0.41 -5.25 -6.64
C ARG A 61 -0.64 -6.58 -5.93
N VAL A 62 -0.35 -7.66 -6.64
CA VAL A 62 -0.27 -9.00 -6.05
C VAL A 62 1.06 -9.62 -6.46
N GLY A 63 1.77 -10.18 -5.51
CA GLY A 63 3.09 -10.77 -5.72
C GLY A 63 3.39 -11.85 -4.69
N GLU A 64 4.61 -12.31 -4.67
CA GLU A 64 5.10 -13.37 -3.80
C GLU A 64 6.12 -12.81 -2.81
N ILE A 65 6.14 -13.37 -1.60
CA ILE A 65 7.15 -13.01 -0.60
C ILE A 65 8.51 -13.47 -1.10
N SER A 66 9.50 -12.54 -1.12
CA SER A 66 10.85 -12.84 -1.57
C SER A 66 11.49 -13.95 -0.75
N SER A 67 12.01 -14.95 -1.43
CA SER A 67 12.86 -15.97 -0.82
C SER A 67 14.28 -15.42 -0.63
N ALA A 68 14.56 -14.87 0.53
CA ALA A 68 15.82 -14.17 0.84
C ALA A 68 17.08 -15.06 0.93
N SER A 69 17.11 -16.27 0.32
CA SER A 69 18.37 -17.04 0.15
C SER A 69 18.23 -18.17 -0.87
N ASP A 70 19.19 -18.25 -1.77
CA ASP A 70 19.34 -19.27 -2.83
C ASP A 70 19.44 -20.74 -2.36
N ASN A 71 19.29 -21.03 -1.07
CA ASN A 71 19.55 -22.37 -0.52
C ASN A 71 18.45 -22.96 0.35
N ASP A 72 17.29 -22.33 0.46
CA ASP A 72 16.23 -22.85 1.34
C ASP A 72 14.85 -22.77 0.67
N GLU A 73 14.46 -23.83 -0.05
CA GLU A 73 13.13 -23.98 -0.66
C GLU A 73 11.97 -23.92 0.38
N GLN A 74 12.29 -23.90 1.68
CA GLN A 74 11.33 -23.85 2.78
C GLN A 74 11.01 -22.44 3.28
N ARG A 75 11.66 -21.38 2.75
CA ARG A 75 11.46 -19.98 3.20
C ARG A 75 10.42 -19.19 2.41
N ASN A 76 9.79 -19.79 1.41
CA ASN A 76 8.75 -19.12 0.62
C ASN A 76 7.43 -18.93 1.38
N GLU A 77 7.31 -19.51 2.58
CA GLU A 77 6.12 -19.40 3.42
C GLU A 77 6.50 -18.99 4.84
N ILE A 78 5.97 -17.90 5.32
CA ILE A 78 6.14 -17.44 6.71
C ILE A 78 4.79 -17.48 7.43
N SER A 79 4.80 -17.43 8.76
CA SER A 79 3.53 -17.30 9.49
C SER A 79 2.92 -15.90 9.29
N LEU A 80 1.59 -15.82 9.31
CA LEU A 80 0.89 -14.52 9.27
C LEU A 80 1.39 -13.59 10.39
N ALA A 81 1.70 -14.14 11.58
CA ALA A 81 2.26 -13.35 12.67
C ALA A 81 3.60 -12.72 12.29
N ASP A 82 4.53 -13.50 11.73
CA ASP A 82 5.84 -12.98 11.31
C ASP A 82 5.69 -11.97 10.18
N TYR A 83 4.77 -12.21 9.24
CA TYR A 83 4.50 -11.26 8.16
C TYR A 83 3.91 -9.94 8.66
N CYS A 84 3.06 -9.97 9.70
CA CYS A 84 2.61 -8.74 10.36
C CYS A 84 3.78 -7.90 10.90
N GLU A 85 4.80 -8.54 11.47
CA GLU A 85 6.00 -7.82 11.93
C GLU A 85 6.80 -7.24 10.75
N GLU A 86 6.88 -7.94 9.63
CA GLU A 86 7.51 -7.41 8.41
C GLU A 86 6.73 -6.21 7.85
N VAL A 87 5.40 -6.27 7.79
CA VAL A 87 4.55 -5.15 7.38
C VAL A 87 4.74 -3.94 8.30
N LYS A 88 4.70 -4.15 9.63
CA LYS A 88 4.95 -3.07 10.60
C LYS A 88 6.32 -2.43 10.39
N LYS A 89 7.34 -3.24 10.17
CA LYS A 89 8.71 -2.76 9.93
C LYS A 89 8.82 -2.00 8.61
N ALA A 90 8.21 -2.51 7.54
CA ALA A 90 8.25 -1.91 6.21
C ALA A 90 7.63 -0.50 6.20
N PHE A 91 6.50 -0.34 6.88
CA PHE A 91 5.77 0.92 6.94
C PHE A 91 5.98 1.72 8.24
N ALA A 92 6.96 1.36 9.06
CA ALA A 92 7.27 2.01 10.34
C ALA A 92 6.04 2.17 11.25
N LEU A 93 5.23 1.11 11.39
CA LEU A 93 4.00 1.09 12.18
C LEU A 93 4.20 0.38 13.52
N ASP A 94 3.60 0.92 14.57
CA ASP A 94 3.59 0.29 15.89
C ASP A 94 2.60 -0.89 15.95
N THR A 95 1.47 -0.76 15.26
CA THR A 95 0.36 -1.73 15.31
C THR A 95 -0.28 -1.94 13.95
N VAL A 96 -0.86 -3.12 13.75
CA VAL A 96 -1.75 -3.45 12.64
C VAL A 96 -2.97 -4.20 13.19
N LYS A 97 -4.11 -4.12 12.49
CA LYS A 97 -5.29 -4.93 12.81
C LYS A 97 -5.33 -6.13 11.87
N VAL A 98 -5.52 -7.32 12.41
CA VAL A 98 -5.45 -8.57 11.63
C VAL A 98 -6.78 -9.32 11.69
N PHE A 99 -7.25 -9.74 10.53
CA PHE A 99 -8.30 -10.73 10.38
C PHE A 99 -7.66 -12.00 9.83
N GLY A 100 -7.53 -13.03 10.65
CA GLY A 100 -6.86 -14.28 10.24
C GLY A 100 -6.34 -15.11 11.39
N ASP A 101 -5.88 -16.30 11.07
CA ASP A 101 -5.13 -17.15 12.00
C ASP A 101 -3.64 -16.82 11.91
N LEU A 102 -3.09 -16.26 12.98
CA LEU A 102 -1.68 -15.87 13.06
C LEU A 102 -0.67 -16.99 12.80
N LYS A 103 -1.11 -18.26 12.92
CA LYS A 103 -0.26 -19.43 12.64
C LYS A 103 -0.32 -19.88 11.18
N GLN A 104 -1.30 -19.39 10.41
CA GLN A 104 -1.41 -19.73 9.00
C GLN A 104 -0.16 -19.29 8.24
N LYS A 105 0.26 -20.13 7.30
CA LYS A 105 1.36 -19.80 6.39
C LYS A 105 0.83 -18.93 5.26
N VAL A 106 1.62 -17.93 4.88
CA VAL A 106 1.35 -17.00 3.79
C VAL A 106 2.56 -16.95 2.85
N HIS A 107 2.28 -16.82 1.59
CA HIS A 107 3.28 -16.73 0.52
C HIS A 107 2.88 -15.68 -0.51
N ARG A 108 1.63 -15.71 -0.98
CA ARG A 108 1.10 -14.79 -1.99
C ARG A 108 0.37 -13.63 -1.33
N VAL A 109 0.83 -12.43 -1.61
CA VAL A 109 0.40 -11.20 -0.96
C VAL A 109 -0.25 -10.26 -1.97
N ALA A 110 -1.45 -9.78 -1.65
CA ALA A 110 -2.02 -8.62 -2.31
C ALA A 110 -1.80 -7.38 -1.44
N ILE A 111 -1.55 -6.23 -2.07
CA ILE A 111 -1.48 -4.93 -1.40
C ILE A 111 -2.26 -3.88 -2.19
N CYS A 112 -3.08 -3.12 -1.50
CA CYS A 112 -3.71 -1.92 -2.02
C CYS A 112 -3.58 -0.80 -0.99
N PRO A 113 -2.77 0.24 -1.26
CA PRO A 113 -2.68 1.41 -0.41
C PRO A 113 -4.04 2.10 -0.24
N GLY A 114 -4.22 2.81 0.85
CA GLY A 114 -5.46 3.51 1.14
C GLY A 114 -6.58 2.60 1.64
N SER A 115 -7.81 2.82 1.19
CA SER A 115 -8.99 2.04 1.56
C SER A 115 -9.30 0.99 0.50
N GLY A 116 -8.75 -0.20 0.64
CA GLY A 116 -8.86 -1.27 -0.35
C GLY A 116 -10.02 -2.25 -0.12
N LYS A 117 -11.08 -1.86 0.59
CA LYS A 117 -12.23 -2.74 0.82
C LYS A 117 -12.96 -3.16 -0.45
N SER A 118 -12.89 -2.35 -1.52
CA SER A 118 -13.47 -2.64 -2.84
C SER A 118 -12.75 -3.77 -3.56
N ASP A 119 -11.47 -4.00 -3.25
CA ASP A 119 -10.60 -4.90 -4.00
C ASP A 119 -10.36 -6.25 -3.30
N ILE A 120 -11.16 -6.54 -2.25
CA ILE A 120 -11.15 -7.84 -1.56
C ILE A 120 -11.47 -8.97 -2.53
N ASP A 121 -12.45 -8.79 -3.42
CA ASP A 121 -12.83 -9.78 -4.42
C ASP A 121 -11.69 -10.06 -5.40
N GLN A 122 -10.98 -9.03 -5.81
CA GLN A 122 -9.82 -9.13 -6.69
C GLN A 122 -8.65 -9.87 -5.99
N ALA A 123 -8.40 -9.56 -4.71
CA ALA A 123 -7.37 -10.26 -3.93
C ALA A 123 -7.67 -11.76 -3.79
N ILE A 124 -8.93 -12.13 -3.55
CA ILE A 124 -9.37 -13.52 -3.52
C ILE A 124 -9.22 -14.18 -4.90
N ALA A 125 -9.67 -13.52 -5.95
CA ALA A 125 -9.58 -14.03 -7.32
C ALA A 125 -8.13 -14.21 -7.79
N ALA A 126 -7.22 -13.35 -7.31
CA ALA A 126 -5.78 -13.46 -7.56
C ALA A 126 -5.11 -14.58 -6.75
N GLY A 127 -5.84 -15.24 -5.84
CA GLY A 127 -5.32 -16.31 -5.00
C GLY A 127 -4.35 -15.82 -3.92
N ALA A 128 -4.53 -14.60 -3.41
CA ALA A 128 -3.73 -14.10 -2.31
C ALA A 128 -4.05 -14.85 -1.00
N ASP A 129 -3.02 -15.16 -0.22
CA ASP A 129 -3.15 -15.72 1.13
C ASP A 129 -3.44 -14.62 2.15
N VAL A 130 -2.91 -13.44 1.89
CA VAL A 130 -3.07 -12.26 2.74
C VAL A 130 -3.20 -10.99 1.90
N TYR A 131 -4.03 -10.07 2.37
CA TYR A 131 -4.26 -8.77 1.78
C TYR A 131 -3.86 -7.66 2.74
N VAL A 132 -2.91 -6.82 2.35
CA VAL A 132 -2.44 -5.66 3.10
C VAL A 132 -3.13 -4.41 2.57
N THR A 133 -3.83 -3.67 3.42
CA THR A 133 -4.58 -2.47 3.04
C THR A 133 -4.95 -1.64 4.27
N GLY A 134 -5.83 -0.66 4.14
CA GLY A 134 -6.39 0.13 5.25
C GLY A 134 -7.91 0.18 5.26
N ASP A 135 -8.45 0.69 6.37
CA ASP A 135 -9.88 1.00 6.56
C ASP A 135 -10.83 -0.21 6.40
N ILE A 136 -10.43 -1.38 6.86
CA ILE A 136 -11.27 -2.58 6.82
C ILE A 136 -12.25 -2.59 8.00
N GLY A 137 -13.54 -2.64 7.70
CA GLY A 137 -14.60 -2.77 8.68
C GLY A 137 -14.73 -4.21 9.21
N HIS A 138 -15.51 -4.35 10.27
CA HIS A 138 -15.73 -5.64 10.94
C HIS A 138 -16.34 -6.70 10.00
N HIS A 139 -17.33 -6.31 9.22
CA HIS A 139 -18.04 -7.25 8.33
C HIS A 139 -17.18 -7.66 7.15
N GLU A 140 -16.51 -6.71 6.50
CA GLU A 140 -15.60 -6.97 5.38
C GLU A 140 -14.48 -7.93 5.78
N GLY A 141 -13.89 -7.74 6.97
CA GLY A 141 -12.83 -8.61 7.47
C GLY A 141 -13.30 -10.04 7.76
N ILE A 142 -14.50 -10.21 8.37
CA ILE A 142 -15.07 -11.54 8.64
C ILE A 142 -15.44 -12.25 7.33
N ASP A 143 -16.03 -11.53 6.38
CA ASP A 143 -16.46 -12.09 5.10
C ASP A 143 -15.25 -12.52 4.25
N ALA A 144 -14.18 -11.73 4.24
CA ALA A 144 -12.93 -12.09 3.58
C ALA A 144 -12.30 -13.35 4.19
N LEU A 145 -12.26 -13.42 5.53
CA LEU A 145 -11.73 -14.59 6.25
C LEU A 145 -12.55 -15.84 5.97
N ALA A 146 -13.88 -15.75 5.93
CA ALA A 146 -14.76 -16.87 5.59
C ALA A 146 -14.55 -17.39 4.17
N ARG A 147 -13.96 -16.56 3.28
CA ARG A 147 -13.61 -16.89 1.90
C ARG A 147 -12.14 -17.29 1.73
N GLY A 148 -11.40 -17.41 2.83
CA GLY A 148 -10.02 -17.89 2.86
C GLY A 148 -8.94 -16.83 2.72
N LEU A 149 -9.29 -15.53 2.73
CA LEU A 149 -8.35 -14.43 2.65
C LEU A 149 -8.07 -13.84 4.03
N ASN A 150 -6.83 -13.88 4.48
CA ASN A 150 -6.41 -13.11 5.64
C ASN A 150 -6.24 -11.62 5.28
N ILE A 151 -6.49 -10.72 6.23
CA ILE A 151 -6.30 -9.27 6.01
C ILE A 151 -5.41 -8.70 7.10
N ILE A 152 -4.43 -7.89 6.69
CA ILE A 152 -3.67 -6.99 7.54
C ILE A 152 -4.12 -5.57 7.22
N ASP A 153 -4.92 -4.98 8.11
CA ASP A 153 -5.29 -3.58 8.05
C ASP A 153 -4.18 -2.76 8.73
N ALA A 154 -3.33 -2.19 7.89
CA ALA A 154 -2.20 -1.35 8.30
C ALA A 154 -2.58 0.14 8.43
N GLY A 155 -3.86 0.45 8.23
CA GLY A 155 -4.40 1.80 8.20
C GLY A 155 -4.14 2.53 6.88
N HIS A 156 -5.07 3.37 6.48
CA HIS A 156 -5.03 4.13 5.24
C HIS A 156 -3.71 4.90 5.10
N TYR A 157 -3.51 5.86 5.98
CA TYR A 157 -2.29 6.67 6.03
C TYR A 157 -1.05 5.83 6.41
N GLY A 158 -1.25 4.72 7.12
CA GLY A 158 -0.17 3.83 7.53
C GLY A 158 0.59 3.23 6.34
N VAL A 159 -0.08 2.96 5.23
CA VAL A 159 0.56 2.48 4.00
C VAL A 159 0.97 3.65 3.09
N GLU A 160 0.16 4.71 3.01
CA GLU A 160 0.38 5.76 2.03
C GLU A 160 1.48 6.77 2.38
N HIS A 161 1.78 7.00 3.67
CA HIS A 161 2.74 8.04 4.07
C HIS A 161 4.14 7.89 3.45
N ILE A 162 4.49 6.70 2.98
CA ILE A 162 5.76 6.41 2.31
C ILE A 162 5.99 7.28 1.07
N PHE A 163 4.90 7.74 0.41
CA PHE A 163 5.00 8.58 -0.77
C PHE A 163 5.68 9.93 -0.49
N ILE A 164 5.65 10.43 0.75
CA ILE A 164 6.23 11.73 1.13
C ILE A 164 7.73 11.73 0.82
N GLY A 165 8.45 10.73 1.29
CA GLY A 165 9.90 10.58 1.06
C GLY A 165 10.21 10.26 -0.39
N ASP A 166 9.43 9.37 -1.03
CA ASP A 166 9.62 8.97 -2.41
C ASP A 166 9.43 10.16 -3.36
N MET A 167 8.32 10.87 -3.24
CA MET A 167 8.05 12.07 -4.02
C MET A 167 9.06 13.19 -3.71
N GLY A 168 9.47 13.36 -2.45
CA GLY A 168 10.52 14.30 -2.08
C GLY A 168 11.83 14.03 -2.81
N ASN A 169 12.25 12.78 -2.87
CA ASN A 169 13.45 12.36 -3.60
C ASN A 169 13.30 12.57 -5.11
N TYR A 170 12.16 12.20 -5.68
CA TYR A 170 11.87 12.43 -7.10
C TYR A 170 11.95 13.92 -7.47
N LEU A 171 11.31 14.79 -6.69
CA LEU A 171 11.33 16.22 -6.94
C LEU A 171 12.75 16.82 -6.83
N ARG A 172 13.54 16.42 -5.84
CA ARG A 172 14.93 16.88 -5.70
C ARG A 172 15.80 16.46 -6.88
N ALA A 173 15.55 15.29 -7.43
CA ALA A 173 16.29 14.78 -8.59
C ALA A 173 15.94 15.50 -9.90
N HIS A 174 14.72 16.03 -10.03
CA HIS A 174 14.22 16.57 -11.30
C HIS A 174 14.06 18.09 -11.32
N LEU A 175 14.00 18.76 -10.16
CA LEU A 175 13.80 20.20 -10.06
C LEU A 175 15.06 20.90 -9.54
N LEU A 176 15.72 21.63 -10.43
CA LEU A 176 16.88 22.44 -10.05
C LEU A 176 16.47 23.79 -9.44
N GLY A 177 17.11 24.16 -8.34
CA GLY A 177 16.89 25.47 -7.70
C GLY A 177 15.57 25.61 -6.94
N VAL A 178 14.89 24.49 -6.65
CA VAL A 178 13.69 24.44 -5.84
C VAL A 178 14.02 23.79 -4.50
N GLU A 179 13.60 24.41 -3.41
CA GLU A 179 13.64 23.81 -2.08
C GLU A 179 12.46 22.86 -1.92
N VAL A 180 12.75 21.59 -1.62
CA VAL A 180 11.72 20.56 -1.37
C VAL A 180 11.63 20.31 0.12
N ILE A 181 10.50 20.66 0.72
CA ILE A 181 10.20 20.45 2.13
C ILE A 181 9.16 19.31 2.26
N GLU A 182 9.54 18.28 2.98
CA GLU A 182 8.64 17.17 3.29
C GLU A 182 7.82 17.48 4.55
N ALA A 183 6.51 17.20 4.48
CA ALA A 183 5.69 17.24 5.68
C ALA A 183 6.09 16.12 6.64
N PRO A 184 6.13 16.35 7.95
CA PRO A 184 6.38 15.28 8.91
C PRO A 184 5.25 14.26 8.88
N VAL A 185 5.60 12.97 9.05
CA VAL A 185 4.61 11.90 9.23
C VAL A 185 3.84 12.18 10.53
N SER A 186 2.52 12.21 10.42
CA SER A 186 1.63 12.51 11.55
C SER A 186 0.38 11.64 11.47
N HIS A 187 0.22 10.74 12.44
CA HIS A 187 -0.98 9.91 12.53
C HIS A 187 -2.13 10.70 13.17
N PRO A 188 -3.35 10.62 12.62
CA PRO A 188 -4.51 11.38 13.11
C PRO A 188 -5.10 10.83 14.42
N PHE A 189 -4.65 9.65 14.86
CA PHE A 189 -5.11 8.97 16.08
C PHE A 189 -3.97 8.19 16.73
N THR A 190 -4.18 7.81 17.98
CA THR A 190 -3.27 6.94 18.73
C THR A 190 -4.01 5.68 19.14
N VAL A 191 -3.38 4.53 18.97
CA VAL A 191 -3.86 3.27 19.53
C VAL A 191 -3.25 3.11 20.92
N ILE A 192 -4.09 2.82 21.91
CA ILE A 192 -3.70 2.69 23.34
C ILE A 192 -3.75 1.23 23.75
#